data_4ea59ed0321d2cf3ce7321b4d3f01314
#
_entry.id   4ea59ed0321d2cf3ce7321b4d3f01314
#
_cell.length_a   1.000
_cell.length_b   1.000
_cell.length_c   1.000
_cell.angle_alpha   90.00
_cell.angle_beta   90.00
_cell.angle_gamma   90.00
#
_symmetry.space_group_name_H-M   'P 1'
#
loop_
_entity.id
_entity.type
_entity.pdbx_description
1 polymer ?
#
loop_
_entity_poly.entity_id
_entity_poly.type
_entity_poly.pdbx_seq_one_letter_code
_entity_poly.pdbx_strand_id
1 'polypeptide(L)'
;LSIAYNQPEPLLDGNVKRVLARLLDLDQPIDQPPVLRLLWQHARTLVAAAAPGEAGACNEGIMELGATICTPQSPRCLLCPLQDLCAAAAHGTQADRPVMPPRKRTPHYDVAAGVIWQGEPYGSPLLLAQRPHKGLLGGLWEFPGGKLEENDLDLEACLRREIGEELAIDIEVREQVAVVPHAYTHFRITLHAFHAVHRGGEPQKIG
;
A
#
# COMPACT_ATOMS: atom_id res chain seq x y z
N LEU A 1 19.61 -9.93 11.33
CA LEU A 1 20.54 -10.90 11.94
C LEU A 1 21.93 -10.79 11.31
N SER A 2 22.09 -10.82 9.97
CA SER A 2 23.41 -10.75 9.33
C SER A 2 24.14 -9.44 9.62
N ILE A 3 23.51 -8.29 9.38
CA ILE A 3 24.13 -6.97 9.54
C ILE A 3 24.51 -6.70 11.01
N ALA A 4 23.61 -6.99 11.96
CA ALA A 4 23.84 -6.67 13.37
C ALA A 4 24.68 -7.73 14.13
N TYR A 5 24.63 -8.99 13.70
CA TYR A 5 25.23 -10.12 14.45
C TYR A 5 26.11 -11.02 13.60
N ASN A 6 26.37 -10.65 12.34
CA ASN A 6 27.16 -11.43 11.39
C ASN A 6 26.71 -12.90 11.21
N GLN A 7 25.42 -13.18 11.47
CA GLN A 7 24.89 -14.51 11.21
C GLN A 7 24.73 -14.70 9.70
N PRO A 8 24.96 -15.91 9.16
CA PRO A 8 24.91 -16.16 7.71
C PRO A 8 23.46 -16.24 7.19
N GLU A 9 22.69 -15.20 7.48
CA GLU A 9 21.31 -15.06 7.06
C GLU A 9 21.22 -14.20 5.79
N PRO A 10 20.56 -14.69 4.73
CA PRO A 10 20.41 -13.93 3.49
C PRO A 10 19.45 -12.74 3.65
N LEU A 11 19.67 -11.71 2.85
CA LEU A 11 18.78 -10.57 2.72
C LEU A 11 18.30 -10.47 1.27
N LEU A 12 17.02 -10.15 1.09
CA LEU A 12 16.40 -10.03 -0.23
C LEU A 12 15.42 -8.83 -0.26
N ASP A 13 15.98 -7.62 -0.24
CA ASP A 13 15.23 -6.38 -0.43
C ASP A 13 15.04 -6.04 -1.93
N GLY A 14 14.49 -4.87 -2.23
CA GLY A 14 14.29 -4.41 -3.60
C GLY A 14 15.59 -4.21 -4.39
N ASN A 15 16.68 -3.80 -3.73
CA ASN A 15 17.98 -3.61 -4.35
C ASN A 15 18.62 -4.96 -4.68
N VAL A 16 18.67 -5.87 -3.71
CA VAL A 16 19.22 -7.22 -3.88
C VAL A 16 18.45 -8.00 -4.95
N LYS A 17 17.11 -7.96 -4.95
CA LYS A 17 16.28 -8.57 -6.01
C LYS A 17 16.67 -8.08 -7.41
N ARG A 18 16.86 -6.76 -7.55
CA ARG A 18 17.24 -6.17 -8.84
C ARG A 18 18.64 -6.58 -9.28
N VAL A 19 19.62 -6.56 -8.36
CA VAL A 19 20.99 -7.01 -8.65
C VAL A 19 20.99 -8.46 -9.10
N LEU A 20 20.38 -9.35 -8.33
CA LEU A 20 20.31 -10.78 -8.66
C LEU A 20 19.53 -11.05 -9.94
N ALA A 21 18.42 -10.37 -10.18
CA ALA A 21 17.64 -10.51 -11.41
C ALA A 21 18.47 -10.14 -12.66
N ARG A 22 19.35 -9.13 -12.55
CA ARG A 22 20.26 -8.75 -13.64
C ARG A 22 21.45 -9.69 -13.77
N LEU A 23 22.06 -10.10 -12.67
CA LEU A 23 23.15 -11.09 -12.70
C LEU A 23 22.73 -12.38 -13.39
N LEU A 24 21.50 -12.84 -13.16
CA LEU A 24 20.93 -14.08 -13.69
C LEU A 24 20.15 -13.87 -15.00
N ASP A 25 19.98 -12.63 -15.45
CA ASP A 25 19.15 -12.23 -16.60
C ASP A 25 17.73 -12.82 -16.56
N LEU A 26 17.06 -12.72 -15.41
CA LEU A 26 15.73 -13.31 -15.23
C LEU A 26 14.68 -12.57 -16.06
N ASP A 27 14.05 -13.28 -16.97
CA ASP A 27 13.03 -12.78 -17.91
C ASP A 27 11.59 -12.92 -17.42
N GLN A 28 11.39 -13.43 -16.21
CA GLN A 28 10.10 -13.59 -15.57
C GLN A 28 9.86 -12.55 -14.47
N PRO A 29 8.58 -12.18 -14.19
CA PRO A 29 8.28 -11.24 -13.12
C PRO A 29 8.85 -11.68 -11.77
N ILE A 30 9.54 -10.74 -11.08
CA ILE A 30 10.30 -11.02 -9.86
C ILE A 30 9.45 -11.34 -8.63
N ASP A 31 8.14 -11.15 -8.69
CA ASP A 31 7.19 -11.47 -7.62
C ASP A 31 6.57 -12.87 -7.73
N GLN A 32 6.81 -13.57 -8.84
CA GLN A 32 6.33 -14.93 -8.99
C GLN A 32 6.99 -15.88 -7.98
N PRO A 33 6.22 -16.78 -7.34
CA PRO A 33 6.76 -17.68 -6.32
C PRO A 33 7.97 -18.51 -6.75
N PRO A 34 8.06 -19.04 -8.00
CA PRO A 34 9.26 -19.75 -8.46
C PRO A 34 10.49 -18.82 -8.51
N VAL A 35 10.32 -17.60 -9.04
CA VAL A 35 11.40 -16.63 -9.17
C VAL A 35 11.88 -16.16 -7.80
N LEU A 36 10.96 -15.87 -6.89
CA LEU A 36 11.30 -15.52 -5.51
C LEU A 36 12.09 -16.63 -4.80
N ARG A 37 11.71 -17.90 -5.00
CA ARG A 37 12.47 -19.03 -4.43
C ARG A 37 13.89 -19.07 -4.99
N LEU A 38 14.05 -18.88 -6.30
CA LEU A 38 15.36 -18.84 -6.96
C LEU A 38 16.22 -17.69 -6.42
N LEU A 39 15.65 -16.49 -6.31
CA LEU A 39 16.36 -15.32 -5.75
C LEU A 39 16.80 -15.56 -4.30
N TRP A 40 15.94 -16.13 -3.46
CA TRP A 40 16.29 -16.51 -2.10
C TRP A 40 17.40 -17.58 -2.04
N GLN A 41 17.38 -18.54 -2.97
CA GLN A 41 18.42 -19.56 -3.06
C GLN A 41 19.77 -18.92 -3.39
N HIS A 42 19.83 -18.03 -4.38
CA HIS A 42 21.06 -17.32 -4.74
C HIS A 42 21.54 -16.40 -3.62
N ALA A 43 20.65 -15.66 -2.95
CA ALA A 43 21.01 -14.86 -1.79
C ALA A 43 21.64 -15.71 -0.67
N ARG A 44 21.08 -16.89 -0.38
CA ARG A 44 21.68 -17.85 0.58
C ARG A 44 23.07 -18.32 0.16
N THR A 45 23.22 -18.68 -1.13
CA THR A 45 24.51 -19.15 -1.67
C THR A 45 25.58 -18.07 -1.54
N LEU A 46 25.25 -16.81 -1.83
CA LEU A 46 26.19 -15.69 -1.71
C LEU A 46 26.65 -15.48 -0.25
N VAL A 47 25.71 -15.42 0.68
CA VAL A 47 26.05 -15.23 2.10
C VAL A 47 26.80 -16.43 2.68
N ALA A 48 26.46 -17.66 2.24
CA ALA A 48 27.16 -18.86 2.67
C ALA A 48 28.60 -18.95 2.12
N ALA A 49 28.87 -18.29 0.98
CA ALA A 49 30.21 -18.21 0.38
C ALA A 49 31.05 -17.05 0.95
N ALA A 50 30.48 -16.17 1.74
CA ALA A 50 31.22 -15.09 2.40
C ALA A 50 32.22 -15.67 3.42
N ALA A 51 33.33 -14.98 3.62
CA ALA A 51 34.30 -15.38 4.64
C ALA A 51 33.68 -15.40 6.05
N PRO A 52 34.19 -16.21 6.98
CA PRO A 52 33.70 -16.23 8.34
C PRO A 52 33.69 -14.83 8.97
N GLY A 53 32.52 -14.39 9.46
CA GLY A 53 32.34 -13.06 10.03
C GLY A 53 32.02 -11.94 9.02
N GLU A 54 31.84 -12.24 7.73
CA GLU A 54 31.58 -11.24 6.68
C GLU A 54 30.16 -11.30 6.09
N ALA A 55 29.27 -12.07 6.68
CA ALA A 55 27.88 -12.20 6.20
C ALA A 55 27.14 -10.84 6.15
N GLY A 56 27.36 -9.99 7.16
CA GLY A 56 26.84 -8.63 7.20
C GLY A 56 27.37 -7.78 6.04
N ALA A 57 28.69 -7.73 5.88
CA ALA A 57 29.35 -6.96 4.82
C ALA A 57 28.94 -7.42 3.41
N CYS A 58 28.76 -8.74 3.21
CA CYS A 58 28.25 -9.30 1.95
C CYS A 58 26.86 -8.77 1.61
N ASN A 59 25.93 -8.80 2.56
CA ASN A 59 24.57 -8.28 2.35
C ASN A 59 24.57 -6.76 2.13
N GLU A 60 25.30 -6.01 2.94
CA GLU A 60 25.44 -4.54 2.77
C GLU A 60 26.04 -4.19 1.42
N GLY A 61 27.10 -4.87 0.99
CA GLY A 61 27.75 -4.63 -0.30
C GLY A 61 26.81 -4.84 -1.49
N ILE A 62 25.96 -5.88 -1.46
CA ILE A 62 24.98 -6.11 -2.54
C ILE A 62 23.87 -5.06 -2.50
N MET A 63 23.40 -4.67 -1.32
CA MET A 63 22.40 -3.60 -1.17
C MET A 63 22.95 -2.27 -1.70
N GLU A 64 24.17 -1.90 -1.31
CA GLU A 64 24.84 -0.68 -1.74
C GLU A 64 25.11 -0.69 -3.26
N LEU A 65 25.56 -1.81 -3.80
CA LEU A 65 25.70 -1.98 -5.24
C LEU A 65 24.39 -1.68 -5.97
N GLY A 66 23.28 -2.19 -5.44
CA GLY A 66 21.94 -1.89 -5.95
C GLY A 66 21.57 -0.43 -5.83
N ALA A 67 21.90 0.22 -4.73
CA ALA A 67 21.55 1.62 -4.47
C ALA A 67 22.37 2.61 -5.30
N THR A 68 23.66 2.31 -5.55
CA THR A 68 24.61 3.29 -6.11
C THR A 68 25.01 3.02 -7.55
N ILE A 69 25.15 1.77 -7.97
CA ILE A 69 25.67 1.37 -9.28
C ILE A 69 24.59 0.67 -10.11
N CYS A 70 24.01 -0.40 -9.60
CA CYS A 70 22.97 -1.18 -10.29
C CYS A 70 21.57 -0.57 -10.05
N THR A 71 21.44 0.73 -10.35
CA THR A 71 20.23 1.52 -10.13
C THR A 71 19.05 1.07 -11.01
N PRO A 72 17.79 1.37 -10.65
CA PRO A 72 16.62 0.98 -11.44
C PRO A 72 16.67 1.53 -12.86
N GLN A 73 17.03 2.80 -13.00
CA GLN A 73 17.19 3.48 -14.30
C GLN A 73 18.67 3.78 -14.52
N SER A 74 19.12 3.63 -15.77
CA SER A 74 20.49 3.95 -16.20
C SER A 74 21.59 3.35 -15.30
N PRO A 75 21.66 2.01 -15.12
CA PRO A 75 22.69 1.39 -14.30
C PRO A 75 24.08 1.67 -14.86
N ARG A 76 25.04 1.92 -13.97
CA ARG A 76 26.44 2.23 -14.32
C ARG A 76 27.25 0.95 -14.52
N CYS A 77 26.91 0.14 -15.53
CA CYS A 77 27.49 -1.18 -15.73
C CYS A 77 29.00 -1.15 -15.90
N LEU A 78 29.57 -0.14 -16.56
CA LEU A 78 31.03 0.00 -16.74
C LEU A 78 31.80 0.22 -15.43
N LEU A 79 31.12 0.64 -14.35
CA LEU A 79 31.70 0.81 -13.02
C LEU A 79 31.36 -0.36 -12.07
N CYS A 80 30.60 -1.34 -12.58
CA CYS A 80 30.11 -2.43 -11.73
C CYS A 80 31.20 -3.49 -11.51
N PRO A 81 31.58 -3.80 -10.26
CA PRO A 81 32.58 -4.83 -9.99
C PRO A 81 32.14 -6.25 -10.40
N LEU A 82 30.85 -6.44 -10.69
CA LEU A 82 30.26 -7.70 -11.13
C LEU A 82 29.94 -7.70 -12.63
N GLN A 83 30.47 -6.75 -13.42
CA GLN A 83 30.12 -6.60 -14.83
C GLN A 83 30.38 -7.88 -15.63
N ASP A 84 31.56 -8.50 -15.45
CA ASP A 84 31.98 -9.69 -16.20
C ASP A 84 31.16 -10.95 -15.83
N LEU A 85 30.48 -10.93 -14.69
CA LEU A 85 29.61 -12.01 -14.20
C LEU A 85 28.13 -11.76 -14.52
N CYS A 86 27.80 -10.59 -15.08
CA CYS A 86 26.42 -10.16 -15.23
C CYS A 86 25.83 -10.60 -16.58
N ALA A 87 24.94 -11.59 -16.55
CA ALA A 87 24.30 -12.11 -17.77
C ALA A 87 23.48 -11.03 -18.48
N ALA A 88 22.75 -10.18 -17.76
CA ALA A 88 22.00 -9.08 -18.37
C ALA A 88 22.92 -8.05 -19.05
N ALA A 89 24.10 -7.78 -18.50
CA ALA A 89 25.08 -6.89 -19.14
C ALA A 89 25.66 -7.53 -20.41
N ALA A 90 25.95 -8.82 -20.37
CA ALA A 90 26.45 -9.57 -21.53
C ALA A 90 25.42 -9.64 -22.68
N HIS A 91 24.13 -9.73 -22.34
CA HIS A 91 23.03 -9.80 -23.32
C HIS A 91 22.47 -8.42 -23.71
N GLY A 92 22.87 -7.35 -23.03
CA GLY A 92 22.33 -6.00 -23.28
C GLY A 92 20.91 -5.78 -22.72
N THR A 93 20.44 -6.65 -21.84
CA THR A 93 19.05 -6.67 -21.28
C THR A 93 18.92 -5.97 -19.94
N GLN A 94 19.97 -5.33 -19.42
CA GLN A 94 19.98 -4.73 -18.07
C GLN A 94 18.91 -3.66 -17.85
N ALA A 95 18.44 -3.00 -18.93
CA ALA A 95 17.36 -2.02 -18.85
C ALA A 95 15.98 -2.69 -18.67
N ASP A 96 15.82 -3.92 -19.17
CA ASP A 96 14.59 -4.69 -19.12
C ASP A 96 14.48 -5.55 -17.85
N ARG A 97 15.51 -5.56 -17.02
CA ARG A 97 15.56 -6.32 -15.76
C ARG A 97 15.60 -5.41 -14.54
N PRO A 98 14.90 -5.78 -13.49
CA PRO A 98 13.99 -6.93 -13.34
C PRO A 98 12.69 -6.73 -14.11
N VAL A 99 12.10 -7.81 -14.59
CA VAL A 99 10.71 -7.78 -15.10
C VAL A 99 9.78 -7.54 -13.93
N MET A 100 9.10 -6.43 -13.96
CA MET A 100 8.14 -6.07 -12.91
C MET A 100 6.75 -6.62 -13.25
N PRO A 101 5.98 -7.07 -12.26
CA PRO A 101 4.60 -7.44 -12.48
C PRO A 101 3.80 -6.22 -12.98
N PRO A 102 2.74 -6.45 -13.77
CA PRO A 102 1.86 -5.36 -14.15
C PRO A 102 1.32 -4.65 -12.89
N ARG A 103 1.41 -3.33 -12.88
CA ARG A 103 0.87 -2.53 -11.76
C ARG A 103 -0.63 -2.80 -11.64
N LYS A 104 -1.05 -3.39 -10.54
CA LYS A 104 -2.47 -3.45 -10.19
C LYS A 104 -2.97 -2.01 -10.06
N ARG A 105 -4.07 -1.69 -10.74
CA ARG A 105 -4.74 -0.40 -10.53
C ARG A 105 -5.12 -0.33 -9.06
N THR A 106 -4.71 0.71 -8.39
CA THR A 106 -5.14 0.99 -7.02
C THR A 106 -6.64 1.28 -7.06
N PRO A 107 -7.49 0.48 -6.38
CA PRO A 107 -8.92 0.75 -6.33
C PRO A 107 -9.18 2.17 -5.84
N HIS A 108 -10.21 2.80 -6.38
CA HIS A 108 -10.71 4.10 -5.95
C HIS A 108 -12.17 3.95 -5.55
N TYR A 109 -12.55 4.57 -4.43
CA TYR A 109 -13.90 4.54 -3.89
C TYR A 109 -14.35 5.96 -3.58
N ASP A 110 -15.59 6.28 -3.96
CA ASP A 110 -16.28 7.44 -3.45
C ASP A 110 -16.96 7.07 -2.14
N VAL A 111 -16.83 7.93 -1.14
CA VAL A 111 -17.32 7.73 0.23
C VAL A 111 -18.16 8.93 0.62
N ALA A 112 -19.40 8.71 1.04
CA ALA A 112 -20.25 9.75 1.60
C ALA A 112 -20.14 9.77 3.13
N ALA A 113 -20.00 10.95 3.74
CA ALA A 113 -19.97 11.12 5.18
C ALA A 113 -20.91 12.24 5.60
N GLY A 114 -21.62 12.04 6.73
CA GLY A 114 -22.63 12.97 7.22
C GLY A 114 -22.14 13.77 8.44
N VAL A 115 -22.08 15.09 8.29
CA VAL A 115 -22.03 16.04 9.41
C VAL A 115 -23.46 16.21 9.92
N ILE A 116 -23.88 15.29 10.79
CA ILE A 116 -25.30 15.14 11.18
C ILE A 116 -25.59 15.95 12.44
N TRP A 117 -26.48 16.92 12.29
CA TRP A 117 -26.93 17.80 13.37
C TRP A 117 -28.24 17.30 13.97
N GLN A 118 -28.41 17.42 15.29
CA GLN A 118 -29.70 17.10 15.96
C GLN A 118 -30.81 18.09 15.56
N GLY A 119 -30.42 19.31 15.17
CA GLY A 119 -31.30 20.37 14.73
C GLY A 119 -30.63 21.22 13.66
N GLU A 120 -30.76 22.54 13.72
CA GLU A 120 -30.10 23.43 12.76
C GLU A 120 -28.59 23.37 12.87
N PRO A 121 -27.85 23.38 11.71
CA PRO A 121 -26.40 23.40 11.66
C PRO A 121 -25.80 24.53 12.51
N TYR A 122 -24.64 24.24 13.12
CA TYR A 122 -23.85 25.13 13.97
C TYR A 122 -24.53 25.59 15.29
N GLY A 123 -25.82 25.27 15.50
CA GLY A 123 -26.55 25.65 16.70
C GLY A 123 -27.04 24.48 17.55
N SER A 124 -26.78 23.24 17.13
CA SER A 124 -27.27 22.04 17.81
C SER A 124 -26.16 20.99 17.96
N PRO A 125 -26.34 19.96 18.80
CA PRO A 125 -25.41 18.86 18.96
C PRO A 125 -25.12 18.15 17.62
N LEU A 126 -23.89 17.61 17.49
CA LEU A 126 -23.39 16.91 16.35
C LEU A 126 -23.23 15.42 16.69
N LEU A 127 -23.63 14.55 15.76
CA LEU A 127 -23.43 13.11 15.89
C LEU A 127 -22.06 12.71 15.42
N LEU A 128 -21.33 11.98 16.26
CA LEU A 128 -20.09 11.28 15.92
C LEU A 128 -20.25 9.80 16.22
N ALA A 129 -19.74 8.95 15.36
CA ALA A 129 -19.66 7.51 15.56
C ALA A 129 -18.24 7.10 15.94
N GLN A 130 -18.09 6.06 16.76
CA GLN A 130 -16.78 5.49 17.06
C GLN A 130 -16.58 4.20 16.26
N ARG A 131 -15.50 4.14 15.50
CA ARG A 131 -15.16 2.95 14.72
C ARG A 131 -14.96 1.72 15.63
N PRO A 132 -15.34 0.52 15.16
CA PRO A 132 -14.99 -0.71 15.86
C PRO A 132 -13.49 -0.79 16.12
N HIS A 133 -13.09 -1.33 17.27
CA HIS A 133 -11.66 -1.44 17.65
C HIS A 133 -10.84 -2.29 16.67
N LYS A 134 -11.49 -3.20 15.94
CA LYS A 134 -10.85 -4.04 14.91
C LYS A 134 -11.05 -3.39 13.53
N GLY A 135 -9.97 -3.32 12.76
CA GLY A 135 -10.01 -2.80 11.39
C GLY A 135 -9.22 -1.50 11.19
N LEU A 136 -9.42 -0.88 10.04
CA LEU A 136 -8.73 0.34 9.65
C LEU A 136 -9.15 1.50 10.58
N LEU A 137 -8.16 2.17 11.19
CA LEU A 137 -8.38 3.30 12.11
C LEU A 137 -9.31 2.99 13.28
N GLY A 138 -9.26 1.75 13.81
CA GLY A 138 -10.13 1.29 14.90
C GLY A 138 -10.08 2.17 16.14
N GLY A 139 -11.25 2.40 16.74
CA GLY A 139 -11.42 3.20 17.96
C GLY A 139 -11.41 4.72 17.77
N LEU A 140 -11.14 5.22 16.56
CA LEU A 140 -11.23 6.66 16.27
C LEU A 140 -12.69 7.10 16.10
N TRP A 141 -12.93 8.39 16.38
CA TRP A 141 -14.21 9.03 16.12
C TRP A 141 -14.28 9.52 14.69
N GLU A 142 -15.42 9.35 14.07
CA GLU A 142 -15.64 9.73 12.66
C GLU A 142 -17.03 10.31 12.44
N PHE A 143 -17.20 11.02 11.34
CA PHE A 143 -18.51 11.31 10.78
C PHE A 143 -19.04 10.03 10.15
N PRO A 144 -20.24 9.55 10.54
CA PRO A 144 -20.77 8.31 10.04
C PRO A 144 -21.08 8.40 8.53
N GLY A 145 -21.01 7.27 7.85
CA GLY A 145 -21.22 7.16 6.41
C GLY A 145 -20.47 5.98 5.84
N GLY A 146 -20.51 5.81 4.50
CA GLY A 146 -19.93 4.65 3.89
C GLY A 146 -19.61 4.82 2.42
N LYS A 147 -19.28 3.71 1.76
CA LYS A 147 -18.89 3.67 0.35
C LYS A 147 -20.11 3.72 -0.55
N LEU A 148 -19.98 4.47 -1.65
CA LEU A 148 -20.95 4.43 -2.74
C LEU A 148 -20.96 3.01 -3.35
N GLU A 149 -22.13 2.38 -3.39
CA GLU A 149 -22.35 1.09 -4.00
C GLU A 149 -23.07 1.21 -5.36
N GLU A 150 -23.02 0.15 -6.16
CA GLU A 150 -23.63 0.13 -7.50
C GLU A 150 -25.14 0.36 -7.50
N ASN A 151 -25.81 0.04 -6.38
CA ASN A 151 -27.26 0.21 -6.23
C ASN A 151 -27.66 1.61 -5.71
N ASP A 152 -26.71 2.42 -5.27
CA ASP A 152 -26.98 3.78 -4.84
C ASP A 152 -27.18 4.69 -6.05
N LEU A 153 -28.26 5.48 -6.04
CA LEU A 153 -28.54 6.42 -7.13
C LEU A 153 -27.49 7.55 -7.19
N ASP A 154 -27.06 8.00 -6.00
CA ASP A 154 -26.09 9.09 -5.84
C ASP A 154 -25.47 9.01 -4.42
N LEU A 155 -24.57 9.95 -4.13
CA LEU A 155 -23.90 10.04 -2.82
C LEU A 155 -24.84 10.38 -1.65
N GLU A 156 -25.94 11.10 -1.92
CA GLU A 156 -26.93 11.39 -0.90
C GLU A 156 -27.77 10.15 -0.54
N ALA A 157 -28.12 9.34 -1.56
CA ALA A 157 -28.80 8.06 -1.36
C ALA A 157 -27.90 7.08 -0.60
N CYS A 158 -26.62 7.00 -0.97
CA CYS A 158 -25.60 6.25 -0.25
C CYS A 158 -25.56 6.66 1.22
N LEU A 159 -25.46 7.95 1.50
CA LEU A 159 -25.39 8.44 2.88
C LEU A 159 -26.66 8.07 3.68
N ARG A 160 -27.85 8.23 3.12
CA ARG A 160 -29.11 7.85 3.80
C ARG A 160 -29.16 6.35 4.08
N ARG A 161 -28.73 5.50 3.13
CA ARG A 161 -28.69 4.03 3.30
C ARG A 161 -27.75 3.65 4.43
N GLU A 162 -26.49 4.10 4.37
CA GLU A 162 -25.46 3.78 5.38
C GLU A 162 -25.87 4.21 6.79
N ILE A 163 -26.42 5.42 6.93
CA ILE A 163 -26.89 5.93 8.21
C ILE A 163 -28.07 5.12 8.74
N GLY A 164 -28.99 4.70 7.87
CA GLY A 164 -30.09 3.83 8.24
C GLY A 164 -29.61 2.44 8.70
N GLU A 165 -28.64 1.87 7.98
CA GLU A 165 -28.09 0.54 8.26
C GLU A 165 -27.21 0.51 9.53
N GLU A 166 -26.36 1.53 9.73
CA GLU A 166 -25.41 1.54 10.85
C GLU A 166 -26.00 2.09 12.16
N LEU A 167 -26.92 3.05 12.06
CA LEU A 167 -27.39 3.83 13.23
C LEU A 167 -28.90 3.79 13.44
N ALA A 168 -29.70 3.22 12.55
CA ALA A 168 -31.16 3.15 12.60
C ALA A 168 -31.85 4.53 12.74
N ILE A 169 -31.30 5.56 12.13
CA ILE A 169 -31.88 6.91 12.13
C ILE A 169 -32.18 7.38 10.71
N ASP A 170 -33.15 8.28 10.62
CA ASP A 170 -33.50 9.00 9.40
C ASP A 170 -32.83 10.36 9.38
N ILE A 171 -32.29 10.74 8.22
CA ILE A 171 -31.63 12.03 8.02
C ILE A 171 -32.16 12.73 6.77
N GLU A 172 -32.18 14.05 6.82
CA GLU A 172 -32.29 14.92 5.65
C GLU A 172 -30.91 15.39 5.25
N VAL A 173 -30.40 14.89 4.11
CA VAL A 173 -29.13 15.32 3.55
C VAL A 173 -29.31 16.71 2.91
N ARG A 174 -28.36 17.59 3.18
CA ARG A 174 -28.31 18.97 2.68
C ARG A 174 -27.06 19.17 1.82
N GLU A 175 -26.57 20.40 1.74
CA GLU A 175 -25.45 20.79 0.90
C GLU A 175 -24.15 20.04 1.21
N GLN A 176 -23.37 19.80 0.17
CA GLN A 176 -22.03 19.24 0.31
C GLN A 176 -21.06 20.29 0.87
N VAL A 177 -20.38 19.96 1.94
CA VAL A 177 -19.46 20.86 2.65
C VAL A 177 -18.02 20.71 2.20
N ALA A 178 -17.61 19.50 1.83
CA ALA A 178 -16.23 19.23 1.44
C ALA A 178 -16.09 18.03 0.50
N VAL A 179 -15.03 18.05 -0.31
CA VAL A 179 -14.55 16.91 -1.10
C VAL A 179 -13.08 16.74 -0.81
N VAL A 180 -12.69 15.61 -0.24
CA VAL A 180 -11.31 15.35 0.22
C VAL A 180 -10.78 14.08 -0.43
N PRO A 181 -9.89 14.18 -1.42
CA PRO A 181 -9.19 13.01 -1.94
C PRO A 181 -8.13 12.55 -0.95
N HIS A 182 -8.07 11.24 -0.71
CA HIS A 182 -7.07 10.64 0.16
C HIS A 182 -6.55 9.32 -0.42
N ALA A 183 -5.25 9.04 -0.22
CA ALA A 183 -4.60 7.83 -0.69
C ALA A 183 -4.06 7.00 0.48
N TYR A 184 -4.57 5.78 0.61
CA TYR A 184 -3.99 4.75 1.45
C TYR A 184 -3.01 3.89 0.64
N THR A 185 -2.26 3.03 1.29
CA THR A 185 -1.29 2.15 0.63
C THR A 185 -1.93 1.23 -0.42
N HIS A 186 -3.16 0.78 -0.19
CA HIS A 186 -3.81 -0.25 -1.01
C HIS A 186 -5.04 0.23 -1.79
N PHE A 187 -5.56 1.41 -1.48
CA PHE A 187 -6.70 2.02 -2.16
C PHE A 187 -6.69 3.54 -2.03
N ARG A 188 -7.51 4.20 -2.83
CA ARG A 188 -7.76 5.64 -2.76
C ARG A 188 -9.23 5.88 -2.48
N ILE A 189 -9.54 6.98 -1.82
CA ILE A 189 -10.91 7.45 -1.64
C ILE A 189 -11.04 8.90 -2.08
N THR A 190 -12.26 9.27 -2.47
CA THR A 190 -12.73 10.66 -2.43
C THR A 190 -13.83 10.70 -1.39
N LEU A 191 -13.58 11.39 -0.28
CA LEU A 191 -14.56 11.61 0.77
C LEU A 191 -15.41 12.83 0.41
N HIS A 192 -16.73 12.65 0.34
CA HIS A 192 -17.73 13.66 0.12
C HIS A 192 -18.48 13.88 1.43
N ALA A 193 -18.24 14.99 2.10
CA ALA A 193 -18.90 15.35 3.33
C ALA A 193 -20.13 16.22 3.07
N PHE A 194 -21.26 15.88 3.69
CA PHE A 194 -22.54 16.59 3.57
C PHE A 194 -23.01 17.08 4.92
N HIS A 195 -23.61 18.25 4.99
CA HIS A 195 -24.49 18.56 6.10
C HIS A 195 -25.74 17.68 6.04
N ALA A 196 -26.14 17.20 7.20
CA ALA A 196 -27.41 16.48 7.35
C ALA A 196 -28.09 16.86 8.65
N VAL A 197 -29.41 16.71 8.71
CA VAL A 197 -30.22 16.97 9.90
C VAL A 197 -30.92 15.68 10.29
N HIS A 198 -30.82 15.30 11.55
CA HIS A 198 -31.55 14.17 12.13
C HIS A 198 -33.07 14.44 12.08
N ARG A 199 -33.83 13.48 11.55
CA ARG A 199 -35.30 13.61 11.39
C ARG A 199 -36.08 12.59 12.17
N GLY A 200 -35.50 11.47 12.56
CA GLY A 200 -36.19 10.43 13.30
C GLY A 200 -35.30 9.27 13.68
N GLY A 201 -35.80 8.41 14.57
CA GLY A 201 -35.08 7.29 15.13
C GLY A 201 -34.19 7.67 16.32
N GLU A 202 -33.86 6.67 17.15
CA GLU A 202 -32.88 6.81 18.23
C GLU A 202 -31.56 6.17 17.77
N PRO A 203 -30.44 6.90 17.80
CA PRO A 203 -29.16 6.37 17.35
C PRO A 203 -28.75 5.09 18.06
N GLN A 204 -28.65 3.99 17.34
CA GLN A 204 -28.23 2.69 17.83
C GLN A 204 -27.03 2.19 17.03
N LYS A 205 -26.07 1.59 17.71
CA LYS A 205 -24.99 0.90 17.03
C LYS A 205 -25.46 -0.48 16.62
N ILE A 206 -25.66 -0.70 15.32
CA ILE A 206 -26.17 -1.95 14.77
C ILE A 206 -25.04 -2.88 14.24
N GLY A 207 -23.84 -2.35 13.97
CA GLY A 207 -22.68 -3.06 13.43
C GLY A 207 -21.57 -3.35 14.43
#